data_ae312ce3cf2884f238dd75e4d7080855
#
_entry.id   ae312ce3cf2884f238dd75e4d7080855
#
_cell.length_a   1.000
_cell.length_b   1.000
_cell.length_c   1.000
_cell.angle_alpha   90.00
_cell.angle_beta   90.00
_cell.angle_gamma   90.00
#
_symmetry.space_group_name_H-M   'P 1'
#
loop_
_entity.id
_entity.type
_entity.pdbx_description
1 polymer ?
#
loop_
_entity_poly.entity_id
_entity_poly.type
_entity_poly.pdbx_seq_one_letter_code
_entity_poly.pdbx_strand_id
1 'polypeptide(L)'
;MLIPRKPDRPPSTPPGARRRRPSTLDQAGFTLIELLIVVIILGVLAGLVGPRLFGRVGQSRQAAARVQIELLGAALDQFKLDVGRYPSSQEGLQALQQSPGNAPGWEGPYLKKEVPRDPWGSPYQYRSPGEHGEYDLTSLGSDGAAGGDGEATDVTSWGEAKTR
;
A
#
# COMPACT_ATOMS: atom_id res chain seq x y z
N MET A 1 15.25 -67.89 81.15
CA MET A 1 15.79 -68.33 79.88
C MET A 1 15.74 -67.13 78.93
N LEU A 2 16.84 -66.44 78.84
CA LEU A 2 16.98 -65.20 78.04
C LEU A 2 17.50 -65.59 76.65
N ILE A 3 16.72 -65.18 75.64
CA ILE A 3 17.15 -65.32 74.23
C ILE A 3 17.88 -64.06 73.84
N PRO A 4 19.14 -64.04 73.29
CA PRO A 4 19.86 -62.84 72.90
C PRO A 4 19.31 -62.30 71.54
N ARG A 5 19.00 -60.99 71.53
CA ARG A 5 18.61 -60.26 70.31
C ARG A 5 19.85 -60.08 69.39
N LYS A 6 19.63 -60.44 68.14
CA LYS A 6 20.59 -60.27 67.05
C LYS A 6 20.65 -58.77 66.68
N PRO A 7 21.86 -58.21 66.45
CA PRO A 7 22.02 -56.81 66.09
C PRO A 7 21.53 -56.54 64.66
N ASP A 8 20.75 -55.47 64.55
CA ASP A 8 20.22 -54.97 63.29
C ASP A 8 21.36 -54.51 62.34
N ARG A 9 21.25 -54.98 61.11
CA ARG A 9 22.17 -54.53 60.01
C ARG A 9 21.73 -53.14 59.54
N PRO A 10 22.69 -52.21 59.32
CA PRO A 10 22.36 -50.93 58.73
C PRO A 10 21.89 -51.08 57.28
N PRO A 11 20.97 -50.17 56.80
CA PRO A 11 20.42 -50.25 55.45
C PRO A 11 21.53 -49.92 54.44
N SER A 12 21.62 -50.76 53.40
CA SER A 12 22.53 -50.58 52.25
C SER A 12 22.13 -49.36 51.46
N THR A 13 23.09 -48.44 51.31
CA THR A 13 22.94 -47.24 50.44
C THR A 13 22.84 -47.70 49.00
N PRO A 14 21.83 -47.24 48.21
CA PRO A 14 21.76 -47.54 46.79
C PRO A 14 22.91 -46.88 46.01
N PRO A 15 23.47 -47.52 44.96
CA PRO A 15 24.56 -47.00 44.17
C PRO A 15 24.10 -45.78 43.39
N GLY A 16 24.91 -44.76 43.43
CA GLY A 16 24.95 -43.44 42.82
C GLY A 16 24.01 -43.20 41.63
N ALA A 17 23.04 -42.36 41.84
CA ALA A 17 22.37 -41.66 40.74
C ALA A 17 23.39 -40.86 39.95
N ARG A 18 23.76 -41.33 38.73
CA ARG A 18 24.53 -40.52 37.78
C ARG A 18 23.79 -39.22 37.51
N ARG A 19 24.24 -38.14 38.09
CA ARG A 19 23.86 -36.79 37.70
C ARG A 19 24.10 -36.65 36.22
N ARG A 20 23.06 -36.63 35.40
CA ARG A 20 23.13 -36.17 34.02
C ARG A 20 23.59 -34.72 34.08
N ARG A 21 24.80 -34.45 33.62
CA ARG A 21 25.25 -33.10 33.36
C ARG A 21 24.32 -32.52 32.32
N PRO A 22 23.73 -31.33 32.54
CA PRO A 22 23.00 -30.64 31.48
C PRO A 22 24.03 -30.42 30.33
N SER A 23 23.69 -30.89 29.15
CA SER A 23 24.41 -30.53 27.95
C SER A 23 24.37 -29.01 27.84
N THR A 24 25.47 -28.34 28.05
CA THR A 24 25.66 -26.94 27.65
C THR A 24 25.43 -26.95 26.14
N LEU A 25 24.25 -26.40 25.73
CA LEU A 25 24.05 -26.03 24.34
C LEU A 25 25.23 -25.10 24.04
N ASP A 26 26.06 -25.52 23.11
CA ASP A 26 27.13 -24.68 22.58
C ASP A 26 26.50 -23.38 22.10
N GLN A 27 26.61 -22.33 22.90
CA GLN A 27 26.32 -20.96 22.49
C GLN A 27 27.49 -20.54 21.59
N ALA A 28 27.51 -21.06 20.37
CA ALA A 28 28.38 -20.55 19.33
C ALA A 28 27.91 -19.12 19.01
N GLY A 29 28.58 -18.14 19.58
CA GLY A 29 28.39 -16.74 19.21
C GLY A 29 28.80 -16.53 17.76
N PHE A 30 28.05 -15.69 17.05
CA PHE A 30 28.39 -15.29 15.67
C PHE A 30 29.75 -14.59 15.65
N THR A 31 30.55 -14.91 14.66
CA THR A 31 31.81 -14.21 14.44
C THR A 31 31.59 -12.86 13.77
N LEU A 32 32.46 -11.89 14.03
CA LEU A 32 32.42 -10.57 13.39
C LEU A 32 32.48 -10.68 11.86
N ILE A 33 33.27 -11.65 11.33
CA ILE A 33 33.38 -11.88 9.89
C ILE A 33 32.10 -12.45 9.29
N GLU A 34 31.38 -13.30 10.01
CA GLU A 34 30.10 -13.88 9.56
C GLU A 34 29.02 -12.79 9.43
N LEU A 35 28.96 -11.88 10.41
CA LEU A 35 28.07 -10.73 10.35
C LEU A 35 28.44 -9.77 9.21
N LEU A 36 29.74 -9.54 8.99
CA LEU A 36 30.23 -8.71 7.88
C LEU A 36 29.82 -9.29 6.53
N ILE A 37 30.02 -10.59 6.32
CA ILE A 37 29.65 -11.27 5.06
C ILE A 37 28.14 -11.17 4.82
N VAL A 38 27.30 -11.37 5.84
CA VAL A 38 25.84 -11.24 5.73
C VAL A 38 25.43 -9.82 5.30
N VAL A 39 26.02 -8.78 5.92
CA VAL A 39 25.71 -7.39 5.56
C VAL A 39 26.13 -7.07 4.12
N ILE A 40 27.29 -7.59 3.67
CA ILE A 40 27.73 -7.40 2.28
C ILE A 40 26.77 -8.09 1.31
N ILE A 41 26.35 -9.33 1.57
CA ILE A 41 25.42 -10.07 0.71
C ILE A 41 24.06 -9.35 0.67
N LEU A 42 23.54 -8.93 1.82
CA LEU A 42 22.28 -8.16 1.89
C LEU A 42 22.39 -6.84 1.12
N GLY A 43 23.51 -6.13 1.21
CA GLY A 43 23.78 -4.91 0.47
C GLY A 43 23.76 -5.11 -1.05
N VAL A 44 24.42 -6.17 -1.53
CA VAL A 44 24.42 -6.53 -2.96
C VAL A 44 23.03 -6.92 -3.44
N LEU A 45 22.28 -7.73 -2.67
CA LEU A 45 20.92 -8.13 -3.01
C LEU A 45 19.98 -6.93 -3.01
N ALA A 46 20.07 -6.04 -2.02
CA ALA A 46 19.25 -4.82 -1.94
C ALA A 46 19.52 -3.89 -3.15
N GLY A 47 20.78 -3.74 -3.56
CA GLY A 47 21.15 -2.94 -4.73
C GLY A 47 20.63 -3.51 -6.05
N LEU A 48 20.51 -4.83 -6.17
CA LEU A 48 20.03 -5.49 -7.38
C LEU A 48 18.48 -5.49 -7.48
N VAL A 49 17.79 -5.67 -6.34
CA VAL A 49 16.32 -5.84 -6.30
C VAL A 49 15.61 -4.50 -6.16
N GLY A 50 16.22 -3.54 -5.44
CA GLY A 50 15.63 -2.24 -5.14
C GLY A 50 15.07 -1.51 -6.38
N PRO A 51 15.86 -1.25 -7.43
CA PRO A 51 15.39 -0.50 -8.60
C PRO A 51 14.19 -1.13 -9.31
N ARG A 52 14.10 -2.46 -9.33
CA ARG A 52 12.98 -3.17 -9.99
C ARG A 52 11.66 -3.08 -9.22
N LEU A 53 11.71 -2.95 -7.90
CA LEU A 53 10.51 -2.83 -7.08
C LEU A 53 9.89 -1.43 -7.20
N PHE A 54 10.71 -0.38 -7.21
CA PHE A 54 10.22 0.99 -7.33
C PHE A 54 9.46 1.23 -8.65
N GLY A 55 9.94 0.72 -9.78
CA GLY A 55 9.25 0.87 -11.07
C GLY A 55 7.87 0.20 -11.12
N ARG A 56 7.66 -0.92 -10.41
CA ARG A 56 6.35 -1.59 -10.35
C ARG A 56 5.33 -0.83 -9.51
N VAL A 57 5.77 -0.19 -8.44
CA VAL A 57 4.88 0.64 -7.58
C VAL A 57 4.35 1.83 -8.36
N GLY A 58 5.20 2.50 -9.15
CA GLY A 58 4.80 3.61 -9.99
C GLY A 58 3.75 3.24 -11.05
N GLN A 59 3.97 2.13 -11.75
CA GLN A 59 3.00 1.62 -12.72
C GLN A 59 1.64 1.30 -12.07
N SER A 60 1.65 0.73 -10.87
CA SER A 60 0.43 0.46 -10.10
C SER A 60 -0.34 1.74 -9.75
N ARG A 61 0.37 2.80 -9.34
CA ARG A 61 -0.24 4.10 -9.02
C ARG A 61 -0.86 4.74 -10.25
N GLN A 62 -0.17 4.73 -11.38
CA GLN A 62 -0.72 5.25 -12.64
C GLN A 62 -1.96 4.47 -13.10
N ALA A 63 -1.94 3.14 -13.00
CA ALA A 63 -3.12 2.33 -13.29
C ALA A 63 -4.29 2.67 -12.35
N ALA A 64 -4.03 2.86 -11.06
CA ALA A 64 -5.04 3.27 -10.10
C ALA A 64 -5.61 4.67 -10.40
N ALA A 65 -4.77 5.65 -10.77
CA ALA A 65 -5.21 6.98 -11.16
C ALA A 65 -6.15 6.92 -12.38
N ARG A 66 -5.80 6.10 -13.38
CA ARG A 66 -6.64 5.90 -14.57
C ARG A 66 -8.01 5.35 -14.22
N VAL A 67 -8.06 4.29 -13.43
CA VAL A 67 -9.34 3.70 -12.98
C VAL A 67 -10.16 4.72 -12.18
N GLN A 68 -9.52 5.54 -11.34
CA GLN A 68 -10.24 6.60 -10.61
C GLN A 68 -10.78 7.69 -11.53
N ILE A 69 -10.04 8.09 -12.57
CA ILE A 69 -10.52 9.05 -13.58
C ILE A 69 -11.73 8.48 -14.33
N GLU A 70 -11.72 7.21 -14.72
CA GLU A 70 -12.86 6.55 -15.36
C GLU A 70 -14.09 6.52 -14.43
N LEU A 71 -13.91 6.21 -13.15
CA LEU A 71 -15.00 6.22 -12.18
C LEU A 71 -15.57 7.63 -11.94
N LEU A 72 -14.72 8.64 -11.88
CA LEU A 72 -15.15 10.03 -11.77
C LEU A 72 -15.86 10.47 -13.06
N GLY A 73 -15.38 10.03 -14.23
CA GLY A 73 -16.03 10.26 -15.51
C GLY A 73 -17.44 9.68 -15.54
N ALA A 74 -17.63 8.43 -15.13
CA ALA A 74 -18.95 7.82 -15.03
C ALA A 74 -19.91 8.59 -14.09
N ALA A 75 -19.40 9.12 -12.97
CA ALA A 75 -20.19 9.96 -12.07
C ALA A 75 -20.55 11.33 -12.70
N LEU A 76 -19.63 11.91 -13.48
CA LEU A 76 -19.87 13.12 -14.26
C LEU A 76 -20.94 12.89 -15.35
N ASP A 77 -20.90 11.75 -16.04
CA ASP A 77 -21.90 11.36 -17.02
C ASP A 77 -23.29 11.20 -16.38
N GLN A 78 -23.36 10.58 -15.20
CA GLN A 78 -24.62 10.48 -14.47
C GLN A 78 -25.16 11.86 -14.07
N PHE A 79 -24.31 12.75 -13.57
CA PHE A 79 -24.69 14.14 -13.30
C PHE A 79 -25.26 14.81 -14.56
N LYS A 80 -24.61 14.63 -15.73
CA LYS A 80 -25.08 15.19 -17.00
C LYS A 80 -26.42 14.64 -17.43
N LEU A 81 -26.69 13.34 -17.22
CA LEU A 81 -27.98 12.74 -17.53
C LEU A 81 -29.11 13.38 -16.74
N ASP A 82 -28.91 13.67 -15.48
CA ASP A 82 -29.94 14.22 -14.59
C ASP A 82 -30.09 15.74 -14.74
N VAL A 83 -28.98 16.47 -14.87
CA VAL A 83 -28.93 17.93 -14.87
C VAL A 83 -28.95 18.53 -16.31
N GLY A 84 -28.60 17.72 -17.31
CA GLY A 84 -28.49 18.14 -18.71
C GLY A 84 -27.16 18.79 -19.11
N ARG A 85 -26.21 18.94 -18.18
CA ARG A 85 -24.88 19.53 -18.40
C ARG A 85 -23.86 18.89 -17.48
N TYR A 86 -22.59 19.03 -17.78
CA TYR A 86 -21.52 18.76 -16.78
C TYR A 86 -21.45 19.88 -15.73
N PRO A 87 -20.90 19.61 -14.54
CA PRO A 87 -20.57 20.68 -13.60
C PRO A 87 -19.63 21.71 -14.25
N SER A 88 -19.80 22.98 -13.95
CA SER A 88 -18.83 23.99 -14.37
C SER A 88 -17.48 23.84 -13.64
N SER A 89 -16.42 24.43 -14.14
CA SER A 89 -15.12 24.44 -13.46
C SER A 89 -15.19 25.03 -12.05
N GLN A 90 -16.12 25.97 -11.79
CA GLN A 90 -16.31 26.56 -10.47
C GLN A 90 -17.04 25.62 -9.51
N GLU A 91 -18.02 24.87 -9.98
CA GLU A 91 -18.74 23.85 -9.21
C GLU A 91 -17.81 22.66 -8.92
N GLY A 92 -16.91 22.35 -9.83
CA GLY A 92 -15.91 21.31 -9.67
C GLY A 92 -16.49 19.93 -9.43
N LEU A 93 -15.63 19.00 -9.02
CA LEU A 93 -16.02 17.63 -8.68
C LEU A 93 -16.87 17.56 -7.41
N GLN A 94 -16.94 18.63 -6.61
CA GLN A 94 -17.79 18.67 -5.41
C GLN A 94 -19.28 18.59 -5.77
N ALA A 95 -19.67 19.05 -6.97
CA ALA A 95 -21.03 18.92 -7.49
C ALA A 95 -21.51 17.45 -7.61
N LEU A 96 -20.59 16.48 -7.63
CA LEU A 96 -20.92 15.06 -7.61
C LEU A 96 -21.41 14.58 -6.24
N GLN A 97 -21.15 15.35 -5.19
CA GLN A 97 -21.57 15.00 -3.82
C GLN A 97 -22.63 15.92 -3.25
N GLN A 98 -22.57 17.19 -3.60
CA GLN A 98 -23.46 18.23 -3.09
C GLN A 98 -24.08 18.96 -4.26
N SER A 99 -25.39 19.18 -4.18
CA SER A 99 -26.09 19.97 -5.20
C SER A 99 -25.51 21.39 -5.29
N PRO A 100 -25.09 21.83 -6.48
CA PRO A 100 -24.53 23.18 -6.68
C PRO A 100 -25.59 24.28 -6.64
N GLY A 101 -26.79 24.04 -6.12
CA GLY A 101 -27.87 25.03 -5.94
C GLY A 101 -28.55 25.52 -7.22
N ASN A 102 -27.86 25.51 -8.35
CA ASN A 102 -28.37 25.92 -9.68
C ASN A 102 -28.42 24.72 -10.66
N ALA A 103 -28.62 23.53 -10.15
CA ALA A 103 -28.71 22.28 -10.91
C ALA A 103 -30.11 21.65 -10.71
N PRO A 104 -31.15 22.16 -11.35
CA PRO A 104 -32.44 21.51 -11.35
C PRO A 104 -32.32 20.12 -11.96
N GLY A 105 -32.93 19.11 -11.31
CA GLY A 105 -32.79 17.73 -11.72
C GLY A 105 -31.62 16.98 -11.07
N TRP A 106 -30.84 17.61 -10.19
CA TRP A 106 -29.78 16.91 -9.45
C TRP A 106 -30.37 15.84 -8.51
N GLU A 107 -30.05 14.58 -8.74
CA GLU A 107 -30.53 13.42 -7.98
C GLU A 107 -29.41 12.71 -7.18
N GLY A 108 -28.22 13.33 -7.10
CA GLY A 108 -27.08 12.75 -6.38
C GLY A 108 -27.32 12.50 -4.88
N PRO A 109 -26.31 12.06 -4.14
CA PRO A 109 -24.88 12.08 -4.52
C PRO A 109 -24.49 10.98 -5.51
N TYR A 110 -23.67 11.34 -6.49
CA TYR A 110 -23.15 10.42 -7.52
C TYR A 110 -21.90 9.67 -7.07
N LEU A 111 -21.29 10.10 -5.98
CA LEU A 111 -20.19 9.42 -5.34
C LEU A 111 -20.59 8.98 -3.94
N LYS A 112 -20.31 7.71 -3.59
CA LYS A 112 -20.60 7.15 -2.26
C LYS A 112 -19.73 7.75 -1.14
N LYS A 113 -18.57 8.30 -1.50
CA LYS A 113 -17.58 8.91 -0.59
C LYS A 113 -17.13 10.24 -1.15
N GLU A 114 -16.37 10.99 -0.36
CA GLU A 114 -15.76 12.24 -0.82
C GLU A 114 -14.94 12.01 -2.11
N VAL A 115 -14.80 13.08 -2.90
CA VAL A 115 -13.95 13.06 -4.10
C VAL A 115 -12.56 12.57 -3.70
N PRO A 116 -12.10 11.44 -4.24
CA PRO A 116 -10.82 10.88 -3.83
C PRO A 116 -9.67 11.79 -4.27
N ARG A 117 -8.58 11.72 -3.53
CA ARG A 117 -7.30 12.19 -4.03
C ARG A 117 -6.70 11.16 -4.97
N ASP A 118 -5.80 11.60 -5.83
CA ASP A 118 -5.04 10.70 -6.69
C ASP A 118 -4.09 9.79 -5.87
N PRO A 119 -3.48 8.75 -6.45
CA PRO A 119 -2.60 7.84 -5.74
C PRO A 119 -1.31 8.45 -5.15
N TRP A 120 -1.01 9.70 -5.49
CA TRP A 120 0.11 10.46 -4.93
C TRP A 120 -0.34 11.46 -3.85
N GLY A 121 -1.67 11.57 -3.62
CA GLY A 121 -2.26 12.42 -2.57
C GLY A 121 -2.68 13.80 -3.03
N SER A 122 -2.57 14.11 -4.31
CA SER A 122 -2.96 15.39 -4.92
C SER A 122 -4.44 15.39 -5.33
N PRO A 123 -5.11 16.56 -5.38
CA PRO A 123 -6.46 16.64 -5.93
C PRO A 123 -6.42 16.49 -7.46
N TYR A 124 -7.46 15.86 -8.02
CA TYR A 124 -7.68 15.87 -9.46
C TYR A 124 -7.99 17.27 -9.94
N GLN A 125 -7.39 17.66 -11.06
CA GLN A 125 -7.75 18.89 -11.77
C GLN A 125 -8.95 18.62 -12.68
N TYR A 126 -9.97 19.47 -12.58
CA TYR A 126 -11.18 19.39 -13.36
C TYR A 126 -11.46 20.71 -14.07
N ARG A 127 -11.81 20.64 -15.35
CA ARG A 127 -12.18 21.80 -16.17
C ARG A 127 -13.37 21.43 -17.06
N SER A 128 -14.38 22.28 -17.09
CA SER A 128 -15.53 22.20 -18.00
C SER A 128 -15.97 23.64 -18.40
N PRO A 129 -16.10 23.95 -19.71
CA PRO A 129 -15.76 23.07 -20.83
C PRO A 129 -14.27 22.75 -20.90
N GLY A 130 -13.93 21.53 -21.34
CA GLY A 130 -12.56 21.08 -21.52
C GLY A 130 -11.92 21.63 -22.79
N GLU A 131 -10.62 21.44 -22.93
CA GLU A 131 -9.88 21.70 -24.20
C GLU A 131 -9.89 20.49 -25.12
N HIS A 132 -10.04 19.26 -24.54
CA HIS A 132 -9.97 18.00 -25.26
C HIS A 132 -11.33 17.33 -25.40
N GLY A 133 -12.36 17.85 -24.72
CA GLY A 133 -13.72 17.34 -24.75
C GLY A 133 -14.69 18.21 -23.98
N GLU A 134 -15.82 17.65 -23.59
CA GLU A 134 -16.83 18.37 -22.82
C GLU A 134 -16.33 18.73 -21.40
N TYR A 135 -15.39 17.93 -20.90
CA TYR A 135 -14.60 18.21 -19.70
C TYR A 135 -13.20 17.59 -19.81
N ASP A 136 -12.28 18.16 -19.07
CA ASP A 136 -10.93 17.61 -18.87
C ASP A 136 -10.78 17.23 -17.38
N LEU A 137 -10.27 16.03 -17.13
CA LEU A 137 -9.95 15.54 -15.81
C LEU A 137 -8.52 14.98 -15.80
N THR A 138 -7.68 15.47 -14.88
CA THR A 138 -6.24 15.18 -14.88
C THR A 138 -5.73 14.91 -13.48
N SER A 139 -4.85 13.91 -13.34
CA SER A 139 -3.89 13.78 -12.24
C SER A 139 -2.52 14.16 -12.75
N LEU A 140 -1.81 15.03 -12.04
CA LEU A 140 -0.47 15.52 -12.40
C LEU A 140 0.66 14.59 -11.95
N GLY A 141 0.35 13.31 -11.69
CA GLY A 141 1.38 12.34 -11.31
C GLY A 141 2.06 12.63 -9.97
N SER A 142 3.29 12.14 -9.85
CA SER A 142 4.04 12.19 -8.58
C SER A 142 4.66 13.55 -8.26
N ASP A 143 4.88 14.40 -9.24
CA ASP A 143 5.52 15.71 -9.08
C ASP A 143 4.53 16.88 -8.97
N GLY A 144 3.24 16.63 -9.27
CA GLY A 144 2.19 17.64 -9.21
C GLY A 144 2.34 18.75 -10.25
N ALA A 145 3.12 18.51 -11.32
CA ALA A 145 3.37 19.47 -12.41
C ALA A 145 2.93 18.88 -13.74
N ALA A 146 2.53 19.73 -14.70
CA ALA A 146 2.09 19.28 -16.02
C ALA A 146 3.27 18.66 -16.80
N GLY A 147 3.06 17.47 -17.38
CA GLY A 147 4.05 16.73 -18.15
C GLY A 147 4.75 15.65 -17.34
N GLY A 148 6.09 15.54 -17.47
CA GLY A 148 6.91 14.56 -16.74
C GLY A 148 7.01 13.19 -17.40
N ASP A 149 7.89 12.35 -16.82
CA ASP A 149 8.17 10.98 -17.28
C ASP A 149 7.96 9.96 -16.14
N GLY A 150 7.67 8.72 -16.50
CA GLY A 150 7.52 7.65 -15.53
C GLY A 150 6.36 7.91 -14.56
N GLU A 151 6.61 7.96 -13.26
CA GLU A 151 5.59 8.26 -12.26
C GLU A 151 5.08 9.71 -12.29
N ALA A 152 5.87 10.64 -12.83
CA ALA A 152 5.50 12.04 -12.99
C ALA A 152 4.60 12.29 -14.23
N THR A 153 4.43 11.30 -15.11
CA THR A 153 3.56 11.46 -16.29
C THR A 153 2.11 11.70 -15.86
N ASP A 154 1.49 12.73 -16.47
CA ASP A 154 0.07 13.03 -16.26
C ASP A 154 -0.84 11.88 -16.68
N VAL A 155 -1.89 11.67 -15.91
CA VAL A 155 -2.97 10.75 -16.25
C VAL A 155 -4.22 11.57 -16.54
N THR A 156 -4.73 11.48 -17.77
CA THR A 156 -5.79 12.35 -18.27
C THR A 156 -7.02 11.57 -18.73
N SER A 157 -8.19 12.19 -18.73
CA SER A 157 -9.45 11.60 -19.22
C SER A 157 -9.49 11.42 -20.75
N TRP A 158 -8.62 12.08 -21.50
CA TRP A 158 -8.55 12.02 -22.96
C TRP A 158 -7.33 11.29 -23.52
N GLY A 159 -6.38 10.92 -22.65
CA GLY A 159 -5.16 10.24 -23.06
C GLY A 159 -5.35 8.72 -23.08
N GLU A 160 -5.19 8.08 -24.23
CA GLU A 160 -5.05 6.63 -24.30
C GLU A 160 -3.76 6.20 -23.60
N ALA A 161 -3.86 5.15 -22.77
CA ALA A 161 -2.70 4.44 -22.30
C ALA A 161 -1.90 3.95 -23.50
N LYS A 162 -0.73 4.53 -23.78
CA LYS A 162 0.24 3.89 -24.67
C LYS A 162 0.61 2.53 -24.10
N THR A 163 -0.19 1.52 -24.47
CA THR A 163 0.19 0.11 -24.28
C THR A 163 1.32 -0.15 -25.27
N ARG A 164 2.54 -0.25 -24.78
CA ARG A 164 3.66 -0.85 -25.49
C ARG A 164 3.93 -2.22 -24.93
#